data_da0eace4865c0e6944b4c90e97982d18
#
_entry.id   da0eace4865c0e6944b4c90e97982d18
#
_cell.length_a   1.000
_cell.length_b   1.000
_cell.length_c   1.000
_cell.angle_alpha   90.00
_cell.angle_beta   90.00
_cell.angle_gamma   90.00
#
_symmetry.space_group_name_H-M   'P 1'
#
loop_
_entity.id
_entity.type
_entity.pdbx_description
1 polymer ?
#
loop_
_entity_poly.entity_id
_entity_poly.type
_entity_poly.pdbx_seq_one_letter_code
_entity_poly.pdbx_strand_id
1 'polypeptide(L)'
;MRKEKEKKILPTLKFMLKTAVKNKPQLFIAYALQVVVSFSQTMVNIISSKYLVDEIAAIIGGGKAEEHIPTAIFCIALIVGVTLLAALINYLVNEIKNVYSEWFNEYFEVSLSEKVMKMDFEHTEDPDTLDQMNKAKEGMSWYSGGVVGILNGFFNIVSNGVNVLGVIAIIAITCPLLLPIQIISLVLITIFTNKSNKLDIEYFKKLSKI
;
A
#
# COMPACT_ATOMS: atom_id res chain seq x y z
N MET A 1 -21.53 17.27 5.97
CA MET A 1 -20.80 16.81 4.77
C MET A 1 -19.72 15.77 5.02
N ARG A 2 -18.86 15.84 6.05
CA ARG A 2 -17.79 14.84 6.29
C ARG A 2 -18.32 13.45 6.67
N LYS A 3 -19.33 13.36 7.53
CA LYS A 3 -19.95 12.08 7.97
C LYS A 3 -20.76 11.35 6.89
N GLU A 4 -21.28 12.06 5.89
CA GLU A 4 -22.00 11.44 4.77
C GLU A 4 -21.05 10.83 3.73
N LYS A 5 -19.88 11.44 3.51
CA LYS A 5 -18.84 10.87 2.65
C LYS A 5 -18.26 9.58 3.23
N GLU A 6 -18.03 9.50 4.54
CA GLU A 6 -17.50 8.29 5.19
C GLU A 6 -18.48 7.10 5.11
N LYS A 7 -19.78 7.34 5.18
CA LYS A 7 -20.80 6.29 5.05
C LYS A 7 -20.84 5.61 3.68
N LYS A 8 -20.35 6.27 2.62
CA LYS A 8 -20.35 5.71 1.25
C LYS A 8 -19.08 4.95 0.87
N ILE A 9 -17.95 5.19 1.55
CA ILE A 9 -16.66 4.57 1.22
C ILE A 9 -16.66 3.07 1.54
N LEU A 10 -17.12 2.69 2.72
CA LEU A 10 -17.15 1.28 3.16
C LEU A 10 -18.01 0.37 2.25
N PRO A 11 -19.27 0.72 1.92
CA PRO A 11 -20.07 -0.10 1.02
C PRO A 11 -19.50 -0.16 -0.40
N THR A 12 -18.91 0.92 -0.89
CA THR A 12 -18.25 0.95 -2.20
C THR A 12 -17.03 0.01 -2.22
N LEU A 13 -16.18 0.08 -1.20
CA LEU A 13 -15.01 -0.79 -1.05
C LEU A 13 -15.43 -2.26 -0.93
N LYS A 14 -16.49 -2.55 -0.15
CA LYS A 14 -17.05 -3.90 -0.04
C LYS A 14 -17.59 -4.42 -1.38
N PHE A 15 -18.25 -3.58 -2.15
CA PHE A 15 -18.74 -3.92 -3.48
C PHE A 15 -17.58 -4.22 -4.43
N MET A 16 -16.56 -3.37 -4.47
CA MET A 16 -15.37 -3.56 -5.30
C MET A 16 -14.61 -4.84 -4.93
N LEU A 17 -14.36 -5.07 -3.64
CA LEU A 17 -13.74 -6.30 -3.14
C LEU A 17 -14.55 -7.54 -3.51
N LYS A 18 -15.87 -7.52 -3.34
CA LYS A 18 -16.74 -8.64 -3.68
C LYS A 18 -16.72 -8.93 -5.19
N THR A 19 -16.74 -7.91 -6.02
CA THR A 19 -16.68 -8.03 -7.48
C THR A 19 -15.32 -8.58 -7.92
N ALA A 20 -14.23 -8.11 -7.32
CA ALA A 20 -12.89 -8.59 -7.59
C ALA A 20 -12.72 -10.06 -7.19
N VAL A 21 -13.13 -10.46 -5.98
CA VAL A 21 -13.07 -11.86 -5.53
C VAL A 21 -13.88 -12.79 -6.43
N LYS A 22 -15.09 -12.35 -6.83
CA LYS A 22 -15.99 -13.19 -7.62
C LYS A 22 -15.45 -13.44 -9.04
N ASN A 23 -14.90 -12.42 -9.68
CA ASN A 23 -14.52 -12.46 -11.10
C ASN A 23 -13.05 -12.83 -11.31
N LYS A 24 -12.15 -12.39 -10.42
CA LYS A 24 -10.69 -12.60 -10.56
C LYS A 24 -10.02 -12.87 -9.20
N PRO A 25 -10.22 -14.07 -8.63
CA PRO A 25 -9.62 -14.43 -7.33
C PRO A 25 -8.09 -14.40 -7.34
N GLN A 26 -7.47 -14.58 -8.51
CA GLN A 26 -6.01 -14.54 -8.70
C GLN A 26 -5.40 -13.19 -8.29
N LEU A 27 -6.14 -12.08 -8.43
CA LEU A 27 -5.71 -10.76 -7.97
C LEU A 27 -5.49 -10.74 -6.45
N PHE A 28 -6.36 -11.40 -5.69
CA PHE A 28 -6.22 -11.50 -4.23
C PHE A 28 -5.01 -12.33 -3.83
N ILE A 29 -4.74 -13.41 -4.58
CA ILE A 29 -3.54 -14.23 -4.37
C ILE A 29 -2.28 -13.38 -4.61
N ALA A 30 -2.27 -12.55 -5.68
CA ALA A 30 -1.17 -11.64 -5.97
C ALA A 30 -0.95 -10.62 -4.84
N TYR A 31 -2.02 -10.01 -4.31
CA TYR A 31 -1.91 -9.09 -3.17
C TYR A 31 -1.46 -9.80 -1.88
N ALA A 32 -2.02 -10.97 -1.58
CA ALA A 32 -1.60 -11.76 -0.41
C ALA A 32 -0.11 -12.14 -0.50
N LEU A 33 0.34 -12.58 -1.68
CA LEU A 33 1.75 -12.88 -1.92
C LEU A 33 2.63 -11.64 -1.70
N GLN A 34 2.21 -10.47 -2.19
CA GLN A 34 2.94 -9.22 -1.96
C GLN A 34 3.07 -8.87 -0.48
N VAL A 35 2.00 -9.04 0.31
CA VAL A 35 2.04 -8.80 1.76
C VAL A 35 3.04 -9.74 2.43
N VAL A 36 3.00 -11.02 2.11
CA VAL A 36 3.92 -12.03 2.66
C VAL A 36 5.37 -11.72 2.28
N VAL A 37 5.63 -11.40 1.02
CA VAL A 37 6.99 -11.09 0.54
C VAL A 37 7.53 -9.83 1.20
N SER A 38 6.70 -8.76 1.28
CA SER A 38 7.09 -7.50 1.94
C SER A 38 7.39 -7.71 3.42
N PHE A 39 6.55 -8.48 4.12
CA PHE A 39 6.77 -8.81 5.52
C PHE A 39 8.05 -9.63 5.72
N SER A 40 8.24 -10.70 4.94
CA SER A 40 9.43 -11.55 5.03
C SER A 40 10.70 -10.77 4.75
N GLN A 41 10.73 -9.93 3.72
CA GLN A 41 11.85 -9.06 3.40
C GLN A 41 12.19 -8.11 4.57
N THR A 42 11.19 -7.47 5.15
CA THR A 42 11.36 -6.55 6.28
C THR A 42 11.95 -7.29 7.48
N MET A 43 11.41 -8.46 7.83
CA MET A 43 11.87 -9.27 8.97
C MET A 43 13.31 -9.75 8.78
N VAL A 44 13.62 -10.31 7.61
CA VAL A 44 14.98 -10.79 7.31
C VAL A 44 15.97 -9.63 7.34
N ASN A 45 15.65 -8.50 6.77
CA ASN A 45 16.54 -7.33 6.77
C ASN A 45 16.83 -6.83 8.20
N ILE A 46 15.81 -6.74 9.06
CA ILE A 46 16.00 -6.28 10.45
C ILE A 46 16.86 -7.27 11.23
N ILE A 47 16.54 -8.57 11.14
CA ILE A 47 17.25 -9.61 11.89
C ILE A 47 18.70 -9.72 11.41
N SER A 48 18.92 -9.78 10.08
CA SER A 48 20.26 -9.88 9.52
C SER A 48 21.11 -8.64 9.79
N SER A 49 20.51 -7.45 9.75
CA SER A 49 21.20 -6.19 10.11
C SER A 49 21.63 -6.19 11.57
N LYS A 50 20.80 -6.71 12.48
CA LYS A 50 21.18 -6.84 13.89
C LYS A 50 22.42 -7.74 14.05
N TYR A 51 22.38 -8.95 13.47
CA TYR A 51 23.53 -9.87 13.54
C TYR A 51 24.77 -9.26 12.92
N LEU A 52 24.65 -8.55 11.80
CA LEU A 52 25.77 -7.86 11.16
C LEU A 52 26.41 -6.82 12.09
N VAL A 53 25.59 -6.02 12.77
CA VAL A 53 26.08 -5.03 13.75
C VAL A 53 26.75 -5.70 14.94
N ASP A 54 26.18 -6.78 15.46
CA ASP A 54 26.74 -7.54 16.58
C ASP A 54 28.12 -8.14 16.22
N GLU A 55 28.27 -8.70 15.00
CA GLU A 55 29.54 -9.22 14.50
C GLU A 55 30.60 -8.12 14.32
N ILE A 56 30.22 -6.97 13.76
CA ILE A 56 31.12 -5.82 13.62
C ILE A 56 31.56 -5.30 15.00
N ALA A 57 30.64 -5.21 15.95
CA ALA A 57 30.93 -4.76 17.30
C ALA A 57 31.91 -5.74 18.02
N ALA A 58 31.77 -7.05 17.79
CA ALA A 58 32.68 -8.06 18.33
C ALA A 58 34.12 -7.91 17.78
N ILE A 59 34.26 -7.62 16.49
CA ILE A 59 35.56 -7.35 15.86
C ILE A 59 36.21 -6.10 16.47
N ILE A 60 35.46 -5.02 16.62
CA ILE A 60 35.95 -3.76 17.21
C ILE A 60 36.34 -3.97 18.70
N GLY A 61 35.61 -4.83 19.41
CA GLY A 61 35.86 -5.19 20.81
C GLY A 61 37.10 -6.06 21.05
N GLY A 62 37.87 -6.38 19.99
CA GLY A 62 39.09 -7.17 20.07
C GLY A 62 38.92 -8.65 19.78
N GLY A 63 37.77 -9.08 19.23
CA GLY A 63 37.55 -10.42 18.72
C GLY A 63 38.42 -10.72 17.49
N LYS A 64 38.72 -12.01 17.25
CA LYS A 64 39.47 -12.41 16.06
C LYS A 64 38.62 -12.20 14.79
N ALA A 65 39.06 -11.31 13.92
CA ALA A 65 38.35 -10.98 12.68
C ALA A 65 38.05 -12.22 11.80
N GLU A 66 38.98 -13.22 11.81
CA GLU A 66 38.82 -14.44 11.04
C GLU A 66 37.59 -15.29 11.43
N GLU A 67 37.12 -15.19 12.68
CA GLU A 67 35.95 -15.91 13.17
C GLU A 67 34.64 -15.21 12.86
N HIS A 68 34.64 -13.86 12.81
CA HIS A 68 33.43 -13.03 12.65
C HIS A 68 33.15 -12.61 11.21
N ILE A 69 34.19 -12.46 10.35
CA ILE A 69 34.04 -12.06 8.95
C ILE A 69 33.13 -12.99 8.14
N PRO A 70 33.23 -14.34 8.22
CA PRO A 70 32.38 -15.23 7.45
C PRO A 70 30.89 -15.04 7.76
N THR A 71 30.54 -14.86 9.03
CA THR A 71 29.16 -14.61 9.47
C THR A 71 28.66 -13.27 8.97
N ALA A 72 29.47 -12.21 9.03
CA ALA A 72 29.12 -10.90 8.49
C ALA A 72 28.88 -10.94 6.97
N ILE A 73 29.72 -11.63 6.21
CA ILE A 73 29.55 -11.82 4.76
C ILE A 73 28.28 -12.62 4.49
N PHE A 74 27.98 -13.66 5.27
CA PHE A 74 26.75 -14.43 5.12
C PHE A 74 25.51 -13.55 5.37
N CYS A 75 25.50 -12.69 6.39
CA CYS A 75 24.40 -11.75 6.65
C CYS A 75 24.19 -10.79 5.48
N ILE A 76 25.27 -10.24 4.92
CA ILE A 76 25.19 -9.34 3.75
C ILE A 76 24.64 -10.10 2.54
N ALA A 77 25.14 -11.29 2.26
CA ALA A 77 24.66 -12.12 1.15
C ALA A 77 23.17 -12.47 1.30
N LEU A 78 22.72 -12.72 2.53
CA LEU A 78 21.33 -13.02 2.84
C LEU A 78 20.43 -11.78 2.62
N ILE A 79 20.84 -10.60 3.07
CA ILE A 79 20.11 -9.34 2.82
C ILE A 79 19.99 -9.08 1.32
N VAL A 80 21.09 -9.17 0.58
CA VAL A 80 21.10 -8.94 -0.87
C VAL A 80 20.26 -9.99 -1.59
N GLY A 81 20.42 -11.27 -1.26
CA GLY A 81 19.69 -12.38 -1.86
C GLY A 81 18.17 -12.26 -1.65
N VAL A 82 17.74 -11.99 -0.43
CA VAL A 82 16.30 -11.80 -0.12
C VAL A 82 15.74 -10.56 -0.80
N THR A 83 16.50 -9.49 -0.87
CA THR A 83 16.06 -8.25 -1.55
C THR A 83 15.89 -8.47 -3.06
N LEU A 84 16.83 -9.18 -3.70
CA LEU A 84 16.72 -9.53 -5.12
C LEU A 84 15.51 -10.45 -5.40
N LEU A 85 15.34 -11.49 -4.58
CA LEU A 85 14.18 -12.39 -4.70
C LEU A 85 12.87 -11.65 -4.51
N ALA A 86 12.78 -10.78 -3.50
CA ALA A 86 11.61 -9.97 -3.25
C ALA A 86 11.33 -9.01 -4.43
N ALA A 87 12.36 -8.41 -5.03
CA ALA A 87 12.23 -7.56 -6.21
C ALA A 87 11.67 -8.31 -7.41
N LEU A 88 12.18 -9.53 -7.67
CA LEU A 88 11.66 -10.40 -8.74
C LEU A 88 10.18 -10.77 -8.52
N ILE A 89 9.83 -11.20 -7.31
CA ILE A 89 8.44 -11.56 -7.00
C ILE A 89 7.53 -10.34 -7.11
N ASN A 90 7.95 -9.19 -6.60
CA ASN A 90 7.18 -7.94 -6.71
C ASN A 90 7.00 -7.50 -8.16
N TYR A 91 8.00 -7.69 -9.02
CA TYR A 91 7.88 -7.43 -10.44
C TYR A 91 6.78 -8.30 -11.08
N LEU A 92 6.80 -9.62 -10.85
CA LEU A 92 5.79 -10.54 -11.37
C LEU A 92 4.38 -10.21 -10.83
N VAL A 93 4.28 -9.90 -9.54
CA VAL A 93 3.01 -9.50 -8.92
C VAL A 93 2.47 -8.20 -9.53
N ASN A 94 3.34 -7.23 -9.81
CA ASN A 94 2.92 -5.98 -10.43
C ASN A 94 2.43 -6.17 -11.87
N GLU A 95 3.08 -7.06 -12.66
CA GLU A 95 2.58 -7.43 -13.99
C GLU A 95 1.18 -8.04 -13.92
N ILE A 96 0.96 -8.97 -12.99
CA ILE A 96 -0.36 -9.56 -12.77
C ILE A 96 -1.38 -8.47 -12.42
N LYS A 97 -1.03 -7.53 -11.55
CA LYS A 97 -1.91 -6.42 -11.16
C LYS A 97 -2.23 -5.49 -12.33
N ASN A 98 -1.26 -5.18 -13.20
CA ASN A 98 -1.46 -4.34 -14.37
C ASN A 98 -2.46 -4.96 -15.32
N VAL A 99 -2.31 -6.25 -15.66
CA VAL A 99 -3.26 -6.99 -16.52
C VAL A 99 -4.68 -6.98 -15.93
N TYR A 100 -4.81 -7.21 -14.62
CA TYR A 100 -6.13 -7.18 -13.98
C TYR A 100 -6.69 -5.76 -13.83
N SER A 101 -5.82 -4.76 -13.74
CA SER A 101 -6.20 -3.34 -13.72
C SER A 101 -6.94 -2.97 -15.02
N GLU A 102 -6.36 -3.32 -16.16
CA GLU A 102 -6.97 -3.10 -17.48
C GLU A 102 -8.30 -3.83 -17.60
N TRP A 103 -8.35 -5.10 -17.20
CA TRP A 103 -9.58 -5.87 -17.20
C TRP A 103 -10.69 -5.24 -16.33
N PHE A 104 -10.35 -4.70 -15.15
CA PHE A 104 -11.34 -4.05 -14.29
C PHE A 104 -11.85 -2.76 -14.89
N ASN A 105 -11.00 -1.95 -15.48
CA ASN A 105 -11.40 -0.72 -16.15
C ASN A 105 -12.37 -1.04 -17.30
N GLU A 106 -12.05 -2.01 -18.14
CA GLU A 106 -12.91 -2.46 -19.22
C GLU A 106 -14.25 -3.02 -18.71
N TYR A 107 -14.23 -3.86 -17.69
CA TYR A 107 -15.44 -4.42 -17.08
C TYR A 107 -16.39 -3.35 -16.57
N PHE A 108 -15.88 -2.32 -15.89
CA PHE A 108 -16.72 -1.24 -15.37
C PHE A 108 -17.18 -0.31 -16.48
N GLU A 109 -16.39 -0.08 -17.51
CA GLU A 109 -16.76 0.73 -18.67
C GLU A 109 -17.90 0.07 -19.46
N VAL A 110 -17.77 -1.23 -19.72
CA VAL A 110 -18.85 -2.02 -20.35
C VAL A 110 -20.10 -2.05 -19.50
N SER A 111 -19.98 -2.24 -18.17
CA SER A 111 -21.10 -2.23 -17.25
C SER A 111 -21.84 -0.87 -17.20
N LEU A 112 -21.08 0.23 -17.29
CA LEU A 112 -21.65 1.57 -17.38
C LEU A 112 -22.39 1.76 -18.71
N SER A 113 -21.77 1.36 -19.81
CA SER A 113 -22.33 1.47 -21.16
C SER A 113 -23.62 0.63 -21.28
N GLU A 114 -23.63 -0.59 -20.77
CA GLU A 114 -24.83 -1.43 -20.75
C GLU A 114 -25.97 -0.79 -19.93
N LYS A 115 -25.64 -0.14 -18.80
CA LYS A 115 -26.62 0.54 -17.97
C LYS A 115 -27.22 1.73 -18.70
N VAL A 116 -26.39 2.50 -19.39
CA VAL A 116 -26.84 3.65 -20.21
C VAL A 116 -27.74 3.19 -21.36
N MET A 117 -27.40 2.13 -22.06
CA MET A 117 -28.22 1.58 -23.15
C MET A 117 -29.58 1.03 -22.68
N LYS A 118 -29.69 0.63 -21.41
CA LYS A 118 -30.94 0.13 -20.82
C LYS A 118 -31.79 1.23 -20.16
N MET A 119 -31.32 2.48 -20.13
CA MET A 119 -32.06 3.62 -19.59
C MET A 119 -33.03 4.16 -20.63
N ASP A 120 -34.17 4.65 -20.17
CA ASP A 120 -35.12 5.37 -21.02
C ASP A 120 -34.48 6.65 -21.56
N PHE A 121 -34.82 7.01 -22.79
CA PHE A 121 -34.24 8.14 -23.51
C PHE A 121 -34.33 9.45 -22.72
N GLU A 122 -35.43 9.66 -22.02
CA GLU A 122 -35.67 10.84 -21.16
C GLU A 122 -34.59 10.99 -20.08
N HIS A 123 -34.11 9.88 -19.50
CA HIS A 123 -33.04 9.89 -18.49
C HIS A 123 -31.66 10.10 -19.08
N THR A 124 -31.45 9.80 -20.36
CA THR A 124 -30.15 10.00 -21.01
C THR A 124 -29.83 11.45 -21.33
N GLU A 125 -30.87 12.31 -21.40
CA GLU A 125 -30.73 13.75 -21.63
C GLU A 125 -30.82 14.57 -20.33
N ASP A 126 -31.16 13.94 -19.21
CA ASP A 126 -31.28 14.62 -17.92
C ASP A 126 -29.87 15.05 -17.40
N PRO A 127 -29.72 16.37 -17.09
CA PRO A 127 -28.44 16.93 -16.64
C PRO A 127 -27.87 16.24 -15.39
N ASP A 128 -28.72 15.83 -14.43
CA ASP A 128 -28.27 15.14 -13.20
C ASP A 128 -27.76 13.75 -13.51
N THR A 129 -28.37 13.05 -14.46
CA THR A 129 -27.93 11.73 -14.94
C THR A 129 -26.61 11.83 -15.68
N LEU A 130 -26.44 12.83 -16.55
CA LEU A 130 -25.19 13.10 -17.27
C LEU A 130 -24.05 13.45 -16.31
N ASP A 131 -24.32 14.26 -15.27
CA ASP A 131 -23.33 14.58 -14.24
C ASP A 131 -22.91 13.34 -13.44
N GLN A 132 -23.86 12.44 -13.11
CA GLN A 132 -23.54 11.15 -12.47
C GLN A 132 -22.71 10.23 -13.37
N MET A 133 -23.02 10.18 -14.68
CA MET A 133 -22.24 9.42 -15.65
C MET A 133 -20.80 9.95 -15.77
N ASN A 134 -20.64 11.26 -15.85
CA ASN A 134 -19.32 11.89 -15.91
C ASN A 134 -18.53 11.62 -14.64
N LYS A 135 -19.13 11.74 -13.47
CA LYS A 135 -18.50 11.36 -12.19
C LYS A 135 -18.13 9.90 -12.12
N ALA A 136 -18.94 9.00 -12.68
CA ALA A 136 -18.60 7.58 -12.77
C ALA A 136 -17.40 7.33 -13.69
N LYS A 137 -17.37 7.99 -14.86
CA LYS A 137 -16.23 7.92 -15.80
C LYS A 137 -14.94 8.49 -15.19
N GLU A 138 -15.03 9.64 -14.52
CA GLU A 138 -13.89 10.24 -13.81
C GLU A 138 -13.38 9.32 -12.70
N GLY A 139 -14.29 8.69 -11.95
CA GLY A 139 -13.92 7.72 -10.89
C GLY A 139 -13.26 6.45 -11.41
N MET A 140 -13.49 6.08 -12.67
CA MET A 140 -12.84 4.95 -13.35
C MET A 140 -11.56 5.37 -14.07
N SER A 141 -11.33 6.67 -14.29
CA SER A 141 -10.20 7.15 -15.07
C SER A 141 -8.87 6.86 -14.37
N TRP A 142 -7.84 6.65 -15.17
CA TRP A 142 -6.46 6.43 -14.71
C TRP A 142 -5.95 7.61 -13.84
N TYR A 143 -6.38 8.83 -14.12
CA TYR A 143 -6.03 10.05 -13.37
C TYR A 143 -6.47 10.01 -11.90
N SER A 144 -7.60 9.37 -11.60
CA SER A 144 -8.09 9.21 -10.22
C SER A 144 -7.59 7.93 -9.54
N GLY A 145 -6.70 7.16 -10.21
CA GLY A 145 -6.26 5.84 -9.76
C GLY A 145 -7.30 4.74 -9.98
N GLY A 146 -8.51 5.09 -10.39
CA GLY A 146 -9.59 4.17 -10.70
C GLY A 146 -9.93 3.19 -9.57
N VAL A 147 -10.69 2.16 -9.89
CA VAL A 147 -11.06 1.08 -8.97
C VAL A 147 -9.83 0.36 -8.43
N VAL A 148 -8.82 0.17 -9.27
CA VAL A 148 -7.58 -0.53 -8.90
C VAL A 148 -6.73 0.29 -7.95
N GLY A 149 -6.72 1.63 -8.08
CA GLY A 149 -6.04 2.51 -7.13
C GLY A 149 -6.61 2.38 -5.72
N ILE A 150 -7.93 2.22 -5.59
CA ILE A 150 -8.59 1.98 -4.29
C ILE A 150 -8.20 0.62 -3.72
N LEU A 151 -8.18 -0.43 -4.55
CA LEU A 151 -7.75 -1.77 -4.14
C LEU A 151 -6.27 -1.78 -3.73
N ASN A 152 -5.39 -1.17 -4.55
CA ASN A 152 -3.97 -1.01 -4.21
C ASN A 152 -3.78 -0.26 -2.89
N GLY A 153 -4.50 0.85 -2.69
CA GLY A 153 -4.46 1.62 -1.44
C GLY A 153 -4.88 0.79 -0.23
N PHE A 154 -5.95 0.02 -0.35
CA PHE A 154 -6.41 -0.86 0.72
C PHE A 154 -5.37 -1.93 1.08
N PHE A 155 -4.84 -2.65 0.09
CA PHE A 155 -3.84 -3.69 0.34
C PHE A 155 -2.51 -3.12 0.83
N ASN A 156 -2.11 -1.93 0.39
CA ASN A 156 -0.95 -1.24 0.93
C ASN A 156 -1.12 -0.88 2.41
N ILE A 157 -2.31 -0.45 2.83
CA ILE A 157 -2.61 -0.20 4.25
C ILE A 157 -2.51 -1.50 5.04
N VAL A 158 -3.08 -2.60 4.55
CA VAL A 158 -2.98 -3.92 5.19
C VAL A 158 -1.53 -4.38 5.30
N SER A 159 -0.75 -4.29 4.20
CA SER A 159 0.67 -4.68 4.16
C SER A 159 1.50 -3.87 5.16
N ASN A 160 1.33 -2.54 5.14
CA ASN A 160 2.04 -1.67 6.06
C ASN A 160 1.64 -1.94 7.52
N GLY A 161 0.36 -2.21 7.79
CA GLY A 161 -0.12 -2.60 9.11
C GLY A 161 0.54 -3.87 9.62
N VAL A 162 0.62 -4.91 8.79
CA VAL A 162 1.31 -6.17 9.13
C VAL A 162 2.81 -5.93 9.39
N ASN A 163 3.47 -5.12 8.53
CA ASN A 163 4.88 -4.78 8.71
C ASN A 163 5.13 -4.03 10.03
N VAL A 164 4.30 -3.03 10.34
CA VAL A 164 4.41 -2.26 11.61
C VAL A 164 4.24 -3.17 12.82
N LEU A 165 3.25 -4.06 12.82
CA LEU A 165 3.05 -5.03 13.91
C LEU A 165 4.27 -5.95 14.08
N GLY A 166 4.83 -6.43 12.97
CA GLY A 166 6.04 -7.26 13.00
C GLY A 166 7.25 -6.52 13.55
N VAL A 167 7.48 -5.27 13.13
CA VAL A 167 8.56 -4.43 13.64
C VAL A 167 8.39 -4.17 15.15
N ILE A 168 7.17 -3.82 15.58
CA ILE A 168 6.87 -3.63 17.01
C ILE A 168 7.18 -4.90 17.82
N ALA A 169 6.79 -6.07 17.31
CA ALA A 169 7.07 -7.35 17.97
C ALA A 169 8.58 -7.60 18.13
N ILE A 170 9.38 -7.36 17.07
CA ILE A 170 10.84 -7.51 17.15
C ILE A 170 11.44 -6.53 18.15
N ILE A 171 11.05 -5.25 18.11
CA ILE A 171 11.57 -4.24 19.05
C ILE A 171 11.20 -4.58 20.49
N ALA A 172 9.98 -5.08 20.73
CA ALA A 172 9.53 -5.49 22.06
C ALA A 172 10.38 -6.62 22.64
N ILE A 173 10.83 -7.56 21.80
CA ILE A 173 11.67 -8.68 22.20
C ILE A 173 13.13 -8.25 22.36
N THR A 174 13.64 -7.42 21.44
CA THR A 174 15.07 -7.10 21.37
C THR A 174 15.46 -5.96 22.30
N CYS A 175 14.66 -4.91 22.36
CA CYS A 175 14.96 -3.69 23.14
C CYS A 175 13.69 -2.93 23.51
N PRO A 176 12.95 -3.37 24.56
CA PRO A 176 11.65 -2.80 24.92
C PRO A 176 11.71 -1.30 25.27
N LEU A 177 12.89 -0.81 25.69
CA LEU A 177 13.09 0.62 26.02
C LEU A 177 12.96 1.53 24.78
N LEU A 178 13.13 1.02 23.56
CA LEU A 178 12.98 1.79 22.32
C LEU A 178 11.51 2.04 21.95
N LEU A 179 10.57 1.24 22.44
CA LEU A 179 9.13 1.38 22.11
C LEU A 179 8.56 2.76 22.48
N PRO A 180 8.76 3.30 23.71
CA PRO A 180 8.23 4.61 24.03
C PRO A 180 8.85 5.74 23.16
N ILE A 181 10.13 5.65 22.83
CA ILE A 181 10.79 6.61 21.95
C ILE A 181 10.16 6.58 20.54
N GLN A 182 9.89 5.38 20.04
CA GLN A 182 9.24 5.18 18.72
C GLN A 182 7.81 5.74 18.69
N ILE A 183 7.05 5.53 19.78
CA ILE A 183 5.69 6.07 19.90
C ILE A 183 5.71 7.60 19.91
N ILE A 184 6.62 8.20 20.67
CA ILE A 184 6.80 9.67 20.71
C ILE A 184 7.14 10.20 19.32
N SER A 185 8.06 9.55 18.60
CA SER A 185 8.45 9.92 17.23
C SER A 185 7.28 9.85 16.26
N LEU A 186 6.46 8.79 16.33
CA LEU A 186 5.26 8.63 15.48
C LEU A 186 4.23 9.74 15.75
N VAL A 187 4.00 10.07 17.02
CA VAL A 187 3.08 11.16 17.41
C VAL A 187 3.58 12.49 16.84
N LEU A 188 4.86 12.80 17.00
CA LEU A 188 5.46 14.02 16.48
C LEU A 188 5.34 14.10 14.95
N ILE A 189 5.73 13.04 14.24
CA ILE A 189 5.60 12.96 12.76
C ILE A 189 4.15 13.18 12.33
N THR A 190 3.19 12.54 13.00
CA THR A 190 1.76 12.68 12.68
C THR A 190 1.28 14.12 12.88
N ILE A 191 1.70 14.79 13.94
CA ILE A 191 1.36 16.19 14.20
C ILE A 191 1.95 17.09 13.11
N PHE A 192 3.24 16.92 12.77
CA PHE A 192 3.90 17.70 11.73
C PHE A 192 3.28 17.48 10.36
N THR A 193 3.02 16.22 9.98
CA THR A 193 2.39 15.89 8.69
C THR A 193 0.98 16.47 8.58
N ASN A 194 0.17 16.37 9.64
CA ASN A 194 -1.17 16.98 9.64
C ASN A 194 -1.12 18.51 9.52
N LYS A 195 -0.12 19.16 10.14
CA LYS A 195 0.06 20.60 10.05
C LYS A 195 0.52 21.00 8.63
N SER A 196 1.46 20.27 8.04
CA SER A 196 1.92 20.46 6.66
C SER A 196 0.75 20.33 5.65
N ASN A 197 -0.01 19.23 5.74
CA ASN A 197 -1.15 19.00 4.85
C ASN A 197 -2.23 20.09 4.95
N LYS A 198 -2.44 20.67 6.15
CA LYS A 198 -3.36 21.81 6.30
C LYS A 198 -2.83 23.06 5.60
N LEU A 199 -1.55 23.33 5.71
CA LEU A 199 -0.91 24.48 5.03
C LEU A 199 -0.97 24.31 3.51
N ASP A 200 -0.71 23.12 2.99
CA ASP A 200 -0.81 22.82 1.56
C ASP A 200 -2.24 23.05 1.04
N ILE A 201 -3.25 22.56 1.76
CA ILE A 201 -4.66 22.78 1.40
C ILE A 201 -5.03 24.26 1.42
N GLU A 202 -4.54 25.03 2.39
CA GLU A 202 -4.78 26.48 2.44
C GLU A 202 -4.07 27.22 1.28
N TYR A 203 -2.87 26.76 0.92
CA TYR A 203 -2.12 27.33 -0.20
C TYR A 203 -2.85 27.07 -1.53
N PHE A 204 -3.28 25.84 -1.77
CA PHE A 204 -4.10 25.48 -2.96
C PHE A 204 -5.41 26.25 -3.03
N LYS A 205 -6.09 26.46 -1.90
CA LYS A 205 -7.31 27.27 -1.86
C LYS A 205 -7.08 28.75 -2.16
N LYS A 206 -5.92 29.29 -1.84
CA LYS A 206 -5.53 30.67 -2.19
C LYS A 206 -5.21 30.81 -3.67
N LEU A 207 -4.49 29.84 -4.25
CA LEU A 207 -4.17 29.80 -5.67
C LEU A 207 -5.41 29.61 -6.57
N SER A 208 -6.41 28.86 -6.14
CA SER A 208 -7.64 28.64 -6.90
C SER A 208 -8.61 29.83 -6.88
N LYS A 209 -8.30 30.91 -6.15
CA LYS A 209 -9.09 32.16 -6.10
C LYS A 209 -8.50 33.31 -6.93
N ILE A 210 -7.34 33.09 -7.54
CA ILE A 210 -6.69 33.97 -8.51
C ILE A 210 -7.05 33.47 -9.91
#